data_057538ccaf51cff3491587787974cafa
#
_entry.id   057538ccaf51cff3491587787974cafa
#
_cell.length_a   1.000
_cell.length_b   1.000
_cell.length_c   1.000
_cell.angle_alpha   90.00
_cell.angle_beta   90.00
_cell.angle_gamma   90.00
#
_symmetry.space_group_name_H-M   'P 1'
#
loop_
_entity.id
_entity.type
_entity.pdbx_description
1 polymer ?
#
loop_
_entity_poly.entity_id
_entity_poly.type
_entity_poly.pdbx_seq_one_letter_code
_entity_poly.pdbx_strand_id
1 'polypeptide(L)'
;MSPEAVSPLRRRMIEDMTIRQFGEKTRRDYIRQVREFTAFLGRSPDRAEPEDLRRYQLHLASLGASYARMNLASTALRFFFHVTLGRPGFGDRMARIAEPERLPVVLSPEEVALLLAHAPGLKYRAALLLAHAPGLKYRAALSLAYGCGLRVSEVANLKVADIDSSRMLIRIEQGKGRRDRFAMLSPDLLDLLRQWWLVKRPRGWLFPGQQPAQPITTRQLNRACHAAADAAKLDKRVSMHTLRHSFATHLLERKTDIRVIQVLLGHRKLDTTAVYTRVALKAIREVTSPLALLAPPPPS
;
A
#
# COMPACT_ATOMS: atom_id res chain seq x y z
N MET A 1 8.29 -28.43 -21.31
CA MET A 1 6.96 -27.78 -21.35
C MET A 1 7.01 -26.73 -22.45
N SER A 2 6.30 -26.97 -23.56
CA SER A 2 6.22 -26.01 -24.66
C SER A 2 5.64 -24.67 -24.17
N PRO A 3 6.13 -23.50 -24.64
CA PRO A 3 5.53 -22.23 -24.31
C PRO A 3 4.09 -22.22 -24.81
N GLU A 4 3.15 -22.12 -23.88
CA GLU A 4 1.71 -21.99 -24.20
C GLU A 4 1.54 -20.86 -25.22
N ALA A 5 1.11 -21.21 -26.43
CA ALA A 5 0.91 -20.24 -27.51
C ALA A 5 -0.07 -19.17 -27.02
N VAL A 6 0.40 -17.95 -26.88
CA VAL A 6 -0.42 -16.82 -26.43
C VAL A 6 -1.54 -16.61 -27.43
N SER A 7 -2.81 -16.78 -27.01
CA SER A 7 -3.96 -16.59 -27.91
C SER A 7 -3.97 -15.18 -28.50
N PRO A 8 -4.50 -14.99 -29.73
CA PRO A 8 -4.56 -13.67 -30.39
C PRO A 8 -5.22 -12.60 -29.51
N LEU A 9 -6.32 -12.94 -28.82
CA LEU A 9 -7.02 -12.03 -27.91
C LEU A 9 -6.16 -11.63 -26.71
N ARG A 10 -5.43 -12.57 -26.12
CA ARG A 10 -4.53 -12.28 -25.01
C ARG A 10 -3.38 -11.37 -25.44
N ARG A 11 -2.83 -11.60 -26.64
CA ARG A 11 -1.78 -10.73 -27.20
C ARG A 11 -2.30 -9.32 -27.40
N ARG A 12 -3.44 -9.16 -28.07
CA ARG A 12 -4.08 -7.86 -28.28
C ARG A 12 -4.36 -7.12 -26.96
N MET A 13 -4.89 -7.82 -25.96
CA MET A 13 -5.13 -7.21 -24.64
C MET A 13 -3.81 -6.73 -23.98
N ILE A 14 -2.71 -7.48 -24.12
CA ILE A 14 -1.40 -7.07 -23.62
C ILE A 14 -0.91 -5.80 -24.32
N GLU A 15 -1.05 -5.73 -25.64
CA GLU A 15 -0.69 -4.57 -26.46
C GLU A 15 -1.51 -3.34 -26.04
N ASP A 16 -2.82 -3.47 -25.93
CA ASP A 16 -3.73 -2.41 -25.48
C ASP A 16 -3.37 -1.86 -24.11
N MET A 17 -3.01 -2.73 -23.16
CA MET A 17 -2.55 -2.33 -21.83
C MET A 17 -1.15 -1.69 -21.88
N THR A 18 -0.30 -2.11 -22.80
CA THR A 18 1.06 -1.58 -22.97
C THR A 18 1.03 -0.16 -23.52
N ILE A 19 0.22 0.09 -24.57
CA ILE A 19 -0.03 1.43 -25.11
C ILE A 19 -0.51 2.40 -24.01
N ARG A 20 -1.37 1.92 -23.11
CA ARG A 20 -1.89 2.68 -21.96
C ARG A 20 -0.97 2.71 -20.75
N GLN A 21 0.24 2.16 -20.90
CA GLN A 21 1.29 2.15 -19.88
C GLN A 21 0.85 1.51 -18.55
N PHE A 22 0.03 0.47 -18.59
CA PHE A 22 -0.33 -0.27 -17.39
C PHE A 22 0.90 -0.96 -16.77
N GLY A 23 1.01 -0.87 -15.45
CA GLY A 23 2.07 -1.55 -14.72
C GLY A 23 1.97 -3.08 -14.86
N GLU A 24 3.10 -3.76 -14.77
CA GLU A 24 3.21 -5.22 -14.99
C GLU A 24 2.24 -6.02 -14.09
N LYS A 25 2.11 -5.61 -12.81
CA LYS A 25 1.16 -6.25 -11.89
C LYS A 25 -0.28 -6.12 -12.39
N THR A 26 -0.70 -4.94 -12.82
CA THR A 26 -2.06 -4.71 -13.34
C THR A 26 -2.32 -5.57 -14.59
N ARG A 27 -1.34 -5.64 -15.51
CA ARG A 27 -1.44 -6.49 -16.70
C ARG A 27 -1.63 -7.95 -16.33
N ARG A 28 -0.82 -8.48 -15.40
CA ARG A 28 -0.96 -9.87 -14.92
C ARG A 28 -2.32 -10.12 -14.24
N ASP A 29 -2.76 -9.19 -13.41
CA ASP A 29 -4.04 -9.32 -12.70
C ASP A 29 -5.22 -9.31 -13.68
N TYR A 30 -5.22 -8.42 -14.67
CA TYR A 30 -6.29 -8.35 -15.68
C TYR A 30 -6.33 -9.59 -16.56
N ILE A 31 -5.18 -10.06 -17.05
CA ILE A 31 -5.10 -11.30 -17.84
C ILE A 31 -5.62 -12.49 -17.04
N ARG A 32 -5.27 -12.57 -15.74
CA ARG A 32 -5.77 -13.63 -14.87
C ARG A 32 -7.29 -13.59 -14.77
N GLN A 33 -7.91 -12.41 -14.59
CA GLN A 33 -9.36 -12.31 -14.49
C GLN A 33 -10.07 -12.73 -15.79
N VAL A 34 -9.55 -12.33 -16.95
CA VAL A 34 -10.12 -12.77 -18.24
C VAL A 34 -9.96 -14.27 -18.43
N ARG A 35 -8.82 -14.86 -18.04
CA ARG A 35 -8.60 -16.32 -18.08
C ARG A 35 -9.58 -17.07 -17.16
N GLU A 36 -9.80 -16.58 -15.93
CA GLU A 36 -10.77 -17.16 -14.98
C GLU A 36 -12.18 -17.11 -15.56
N PHE A 37 -12.56 -15.99 -16.19
CA PHE A 37 -13.84 -15.87 -16.89
C PHE A 37 -13.96 -16.81 -18.07
N THR A 38 -12.91 -16.95 -18.88
CA THR A 38 -12.87 -17.90 -20.02
C THR A 38 -13.05 -19.35 -19.55
N ALA A 39 -12.40 -19.72 -18.46
CA ALA A 39 -12.55 -21.05 -17.86
C ALA A 39 -14.00 -21.29 -17.36
N PHE A 40 -14.64 -20.29 -16.77
CA PHE A 40 -16.04 -20.36 -16.37
C PHE A 40 -16.99 -20.53 -17.57
N LEU A 41 -16.74 -19.81 -18.68
CA LEU A 41 -17.56 -19.90 -19.88
C LEU A 41 -17.43 -21.22 -20.62
N GLY A 42 -16.30 -21.89 -20.53
CA GLY A 42 -15.98 -23.08 -21.35
C GLY A 42 -15.84 -22.79 -22.85
N ARG A 43 -15.86 -21.52 -23.27
CA ARG A 43 -15.72 -21.05 -24.65
C ARG A 43 -14.92 -19.76 -24.73
N SER A 44 -14.59 -19.32 -25.95
CA SER A 44 -13.84 -18.08 -26.15
C SER A 44 -14.61 -16.85 -25.61
N PRO A 45 -13.96 -15.93 -24.86
CA PRO A 45 -14.64 -14.84 -24.16
C PRO A 45 -15.22 -13.77 -25.11
N ASP A 46 -14.80 -13.71 -26.37
CA ASP A 46 -15.39 -12.83 -27.39
C ASP A 46 -16.82 -13.25 -27.80
N ARG A 47 -17.16 -14.53 -27.55
CA ARG A 47 -18.51 -15.06 -27.76
C ARG A 47 -19.42 -14.96 -26.54
N ALA A 48 -19.00 -14.24 -25.52
CA ALA A 48 -19.81 -14.05 -24.35
C ALA A 48 -21.04 -13.17 -24.63
N GLU A 49 -22.13 -13.49 -23.97
CA GLU A 49 -23.38 -12.75 -23.93
C GLU A 49 -23.51 -11.94 -22.63
N PRO A 50 -24.36 -10.90 -22.60
CA PRO A 50 -24.54 -10.10 -21.38
C PRO A 50 -24.95 -10.94 -20.15
N GLU A 51 -25.73 -11.99 -20.33
CA GLU A 51 -26.16 -12.87 -19.24
C GLU A 51 -24.99 -13.72 -18.69
N ASP A 52 -23.97 -14.02 -19.50
CA ASP A 52 -22.77 -14.72 -19.03
C ASP A 52 -22.00 -13.90 -17.99
N LEU A 53 -21.96 -12.57 -18.13
CA LEU A 53 -21.34 -11.69 -17.14
C LEU A 53 -22.09 -11.71 -15.81
N ARG A 54 -23.44 -11.69 -15.85
CA ARG A 54 -24.27 -11.80 -14.67
C ARG A 54 -24.08 -13.15 -13.99
N ARG A 55 -24.11 -14.26 -14.75
CA ARG A 55 -23.87 -15.61 -14.24
C ARG A 55 -22.48 -15.73 -13.62
N TYR A 56 -21.46 -15.13 -14.22
CA TYR A 56 -20.11 -15.12 -13.66
C TYR A 56 -20.05 -14.34 -12.34
N GLN A 57 -20.73 -13.21 -12.23
CA GLN A 57 -20.80 -12.46 -10.97
C GLN A 57 -21.49 -13.29 -9.87
N LEU A 58 -22.58 -13.96 -10.18
CA LEU A 58 -23.26 -14.89 -9.24
C LEU A 58 -22.34 -16.04 -8.84
N HIS A 59 -21.60 -16.61 -9.79
CA HIS A 59 -20.60 -17.66 -9.51
C HIS A 59 -19.50 -17.15 -8.57
N LEU A 60 -18.96 -15.96 -8.79
CA LEU A 60 -17.98 -15.38 -7.87
C LEU A 60 -18.57 -15.16 -6.46
N ALA A 61 -19.81 -14.71 -6.37
CA ALA A 61 -20.51 -14.51 -5.11
C ALA A 61 -20.74 -15.86 -4.38
N SER A 62 -21.15 -16.90 -5.09
CA SER A 62 -21.35 -18.26 -4.51
C SER A 62 -20.05 -18.86 -3.99
N LEU A 63 -18.89 -18.50 -4.57
CA LEU A 63 -17.56 -18.87 -4.08
C LEU A 63 -17.09 -18.02 -2.88
N GLY A 64 -17.89 -17.10 -2.36
CA GLY A 64 -17.52 -16.20 -1.28
C GLY A 64 -16.40 -15.21 -1.68
N ALA A 65 -16.31 -14.83 -2.97
CA ALA A 65 -15.30 -13.90 -3.44
C ALA A 65 -15.44 -12.54 -2.73
N SER A 66 -14.31 -11.99 -2.27
CA SER A 66 -14.29 -10.67 -1.66
C SER A 66 -14.73 -9.57 -2.64
N TYR A 67 -15.28 -8.46 -2.12
CA TYR A 67 -15.62 -7.28 -2.94
C TYR A 67 -14.45 -6.81 -3.83
N ALA A 68 -13.22 -6.87 -3.30
CA ALA A 68 -12.01 -6.48 -4.04
C ALA A 68 -11.77 -7.40 -5.26
N ARG A 69 -11.98 -8.73 -5.10
CA ARG A 69 -11.87 -9.70 -6.20
C ARG A 69 -12.98 -9.49 -7.23
N MET A 70 -14.21 -9.27 -6.79
CA MET A 70 -15.36 -9.02 -7.67
C MET A 70 -15.16 -7.73 -8.47
N ASN A 71 -14.73 -6.65 -7.82
CA ASN A 71 -14.47 -5.36 -8.47
C ASN A 71 -13.27 -5.42 -9.44
N LEU A 72 -12.24 -6.21 -9.11
CA LEU A 72 -11.12 -6.45 -10.01
C LEU A 72 -11.57 -7.21 -11.26
N ALA A 73 -12.39 -8.23 -11.11
CA ALA A 73 -12.97 -8.98 -12.23
C ALA A 73 -13.82 -8.06 -13.12
N SER A 74 -14.74 -7.28 -12.53
CA SER A 74 -15.55 -6.30 -13.26
C SER A 74 -14.70 -5.30 -14.04
N THR A 75 -13.64 -4.76 -13.40
CA THR A 75 -12.77 -3.76 -14.06
C THR A 75 -11.96 -4.38 -15.20
N ALA A 76 -11.43 -5.59 -15.01
CA ALA A 76 -10.66 -6.29 -16.04
C ALA A 76 -11.52 -6.70 -17.24
N LEU A 77 -12.73 -7.23 -16.99
CA LEU A 77 -13.67 -7.60 -18.05
C LEU A 77 -14.22 -6.37 -18.77
N ARG A 78 -14.52 -5.28 -18.05
CA ARG A 78 -14.89 -4.00 -18.69
C ARG A 78 -13.78 -3.50 -19.62
N PHE A 79 -12.51 -3.55 -19.20
CA PHE A 79 -11.39 -3.22 -20.07
C PHE A 79 -11.31 -4.12 -21.29
N PHE A 80 -11.43 -5.43 -21.10
CA PHE A 80 -11.37 -6.42 -22.17
C PHE A 80 -12.48 -6.22 -23.22
N PHE A 81 -13.73 -6.08 -22.78
CA PHE A 81 -14.86 -5.90 -23.73
C PHE A 81 -14.85 -4.53 -24.39
N HIS A 82 -14.61 -3.46 -23.61
CA HIS A 82 -14.64 -2.10 -24.15
C HIS A 82 -13.43 -1.79 -25.05
N VAL A 83 -12.22 -2.09 -24.57
CA VAL A 83 -10.98 -1.69 -25.24
C VAL A 83 -10.50 -2.74 -26.22
N THR A 84 -10.36 -3.98 -25.77
CA THR A 84 -9.75 -5.03 -26.60
C THR A 84 -10.71 -5.57 -27.67
N LEU A 85 -11.99 -5.72 -27.34
CA LEU A 85 -13.00 -6.20 -28.28
C LEU A 85 -13.78 -5.08 -28.98
N GLY A 86 -13.65 -3.81 -28.56
CA GLY A 86 -14.39 -2.71 -29.15
C GLY A 86 -15.91 -2.77 -28.90
N ARG A 87 -16.35 -3.39 -27.79
CA ARG A 87 -17.75 -3.54 -27.39
C ARG A 87 -18.07 -2.60 -26.21
N PRO A 88 -18.30 -1.31 -26.44
CA PRO A 88 -18.63 -0.36 -25.36
C PRO A 88 -19.97 -0.73 -24.70
N GLY A 89 -20.05 -0.52 -23.39
CA GLY A 89 -21.26 -0.81 -22.59
C GLY A 89 -21.45 -2.27 -22.21
N PHE A 90 -20.81 -3.22 -22.90
CA PHE A 90 -20.98 -4.64 -22.60
C PHE A 90 -20.50 -5.02 -21.19
N GLY A 91 -19.30 -4.56 -20.80
CA GLY A 91 -18.73 -4.77 -19.47
C GLY A 91 -19.40 -3.97 -18.36
N ASP A 92 -20.17 -2.94 -18.69
CA ASP A 92 -20.84 -2.07 -17.71
C ASP A 92 -22.04 -2.75 -17.05
N ARG A 93 -22.50 -3.88 -17.58
CA ARG A 93 -23.55 -4.72 -16.98
C ARG A 93 -23.09 -5.46 -15.71
N MET A 94 -21.79 -5.52 -15.44
CA MET A 94 -21.30 -6.03 -14.16
C MET A 94 -21.46 -4.99 -13.07
N ALA A 95 -22.22 -5.33 -12.02
CA ALA A 95 -22.42 -4.48 -10.87
C ALA A 95 -21.08 -4.23 -10.14
N ARG A 96 -20.85 -2.99 -9.75
CA ARG A 96 -19.77 -2.65 -8.82
C ARG A 96 -20.24 -2.91 -7.40
N ILE A 97 -19.48 -3.69 -6.67
CA ILE A 97 -19.79 -3.99 -5.26
C ILE A 97 -19.21 -2.86 -4.40
N ALA A 98 -20.08 -2.29 -3.55
CA ALA A 98 -19.64 -1.28 -2.60
C ALA A 98 -18.59 -1.87 -1.64
N GLU A 99 -17.50 -1.13 -1.47
CA GLU A 99 -16.48 -1.48 -0.49
C GLU A 99 -16.96 -1.06 0.90
N PRO A 100 -17.01 -1.97 1.88
CA PRO A 100 -17.36 -1.58 3.24
C PRO A 100 -16.34 -0.57 3.78
N GLU A 101 -16.81 0.58 4.22
CA GLU A 101 -15.95 1.56 4.89
C GLU A 101 -15.53 1.01 6.26
N ARG A 102 -14.28 0.62 6.36
CA ARG A 102 -13.67 0.23 7.64
C ARG A 102 -12.74 1.33 8.11
N LEU A 103 -12.84 1.67 9.38
CA LEU A 103 -11.86 2.57 9.99
C LEU A 103 -10.47 1.91 9.93
N PRO A 104 -9.43 2.68 9.56
CA PRO A 104 -8.08 2.15 9.54
C PRO A 104 -7.63 1.76 10.95
N VAL A 105 -6.90 0.66 11.05
CA VAL A 105 -6.21 0.29 12.27
C VAL A 105 -5.07 1.27 12.50
N VAL A 106 -5.03 1.88 13.67
CA VAL A 106 -4.00 2.82 14.10
C VAL A 106 -3.33 2.27 15.36
N LEU A 107 -2.01 2.30 15.38
CA LEU A 107 -1.19 1.98 16.55
C LEU A 107 -1.00 3.25 17.39
N SER A 108 -0.92 3.11 18.71
CA SER A 108 -0.46 4.20 19.57
C SER A 108 1.06 4.44 19.38
N PRO A 109 1.61 5.57 19.81
CA PRO A 109 3.05 5.80 19.78
C PRO A 109 3.84 4.72 20.51
N GLU A 110 3.32 4.21 21.65
CA GLU A 110 3.93 3.15 22.46
C GLU A 110 3.91 1.81 21.70
N GLU A 111 2.79 1.47 21.06
CA GLU A 111 2.67 0.26 20.22
C GLU A 111 3.63 0.32 19.02
N VAL A 112 3.81 1.50 18.41
CA VAL A 112 4.80 1.68 17.34
C VAL A 112 6.22 1.51 17.87
N ALA A 113 6.57 2.10 19.00
CA ALA A 113 7.89 1.94 19.62
C ALA A 113 8.17 0.47 19.92
N LEU A 114 7.20 -0.23 20.49
CA LEU A 114 7.29 -1.66 20.78
C LEU A 114 7.48 -2.50 19.51
N LEU A 115 6.71 -2.23 18.46
CA LEU A 115 6.83 -2.88 17.15
C LEU A 115 8.24 -2.69 16.56
N LEU A 116 8.76 -1.46 16.57
CA LEU A 116 10.09 -1.15 16.03
C LEU A 116 11.22 -1.80 16.84
N ALA A 117 11.05 -1.92 18.14
CA ALA A 117 12.01 -2.61 19.01
C ALA A 117 12.05 -4.13 18.73
N HIS A 118 10.93 -4.72 18.35
CA HIS A 118 10.81 -6.14 18.02
C HIS A 118 10.96 -6.44 16.52
N ALA A 119 11.40 -5.48 15.72
CA ALA A 119 11.69 -5.72 14.31
C ALA A 119 12.65 -6.91 14.15
N PRO A 120 12.29 -7.93 13.31
CA PRO A 120 12.94 -9.22 13.36
C PRO A 120 14.44 -9.13 13.07
N GLY A 121 15.24 -9.48 14.07
CA GLY A 121 16.62 -9.95 13.93
C GLY A 121 16.63 -11.44 13.60
N LEU A 122 17.73 -11.95 13.10
CA LEU A 122 17.85 -13.36 12.74
C LEU A 122 17.47 -14.31 13.88
N LYS A 123 16.74 -15.39 13.53
CA LYS A 123 16.45 -16.54 14.41
C LYS A 123 17.68 -17.34 14.88
N TYR A 124 18.89 -16.88 14.60
CA TYR A 124 20.12 -17.56 14.95
C TYR A 124 20.96 -16.76 15.95
N ARG A 125 20.81 -17.11 17.21
CA ARG A 125 21.57 -16.59 18.36
C ARG A 125 23.06 -17.00 18.41
N ALA A 126 23.64 -17.47 17.32
CA ALA A 126 24.96 -18.13 17.34
C ALA A 126 26.11 -17.38 16.64
N ALA A 127 25.98 -16.08 16.31
CA ALA A 127 27.11 -15.34 15.79
C ALA A 127 27.15 -13.92 16.36
N LEU A 128 27.87 -13.74 17.42
CA LEU A 128 27.84 -12.58 18.33
C LEU A 128 28.31 -11.24 17.76
N LEU A 129 28.74 -11.14 16.51
CA LEU A 129 29.22 -9.90 15.88
C LEU A 129 28.53 -9.55 14.55
N LEU A 130 27.81 -10.47 13.91
CA LEU A 130 27.05 -10.25 12.69
C LEU A 130 25.53 -10.25 12.91
N ALA A 131 25.07 -10.46 14.14
CA ALA A 131 23.67 -10.70 14.50
C ALA A 131 22.79 -9.45 14.44
N HIS A 132 23.33 -8.24 14.41
CA HIS A 132 22.57 -6.99 14.41
C HIS A 132 22.07 -6.56 13.02
N ALA A 133 22.70 -7.03 11.95
CA ALA A 133 22.44 -6.52 10.59
C ALA A 133 21.02 -6.74 10.05
N PRO A 134 20.39 -7.91 10.18
CA PRO A 134 19.03 -8.11 9.66
C PRO A 134 17.95 -7.40 10.47
N GLY A 135 18.09 -7.34 11.79
CA GLY A 135 17.20 -6.58 12.67
C GLY A 135 17.22 -5.10 12.32
N LEU A 136 18.42 -4.55 12.13
CA LEU A 136 18.63 -3.16 11.76
C LEU A 136 18.02 -2.81 10.39
N LYS A 137 18.15 -3.72 9.40
CA LYS A 137 17.50 -3.57 8.09
C LYS A 137 16.00 -3.37 8.18
N TYR A 138 15.33 -4.28 8.89
CA TYR A 138 13.88 -4.23 9.00
C TYR A 138 13.43 -3.10 9.92
N ARG A 139 14.14 -2.84 11.00
CA ARG A 139 13.88 -1.68 11.86
C ARG A 139 13.93 -0.38 11.07
N ALA A 140 14.98 -0.16 10.27
CA ALA A 140 15.11 1.02 9.40
C ALA A 140 13.98 1.09 8.36
N ALA A 141 13.61 -0.03 7.73
CA ALA A 141 12.54 -0.06 6.75
C ALA A 141 11.15 0.22 7.36
N LEU A 142 10.85 -0.33 8.54
CA LEU A 142 9.60 -0.07 9.28
C LEU A 142 9.57 1.37 9.80
N SER A 143 10.71 1.90 10.27
CA SER A 143 10.84 3.29 10.71
C SER A 143 10.59 4.29 9.58
N LEU A 144 11.01 4.00 8.34
CA LEU A 144 10.68 4.80 7.16
C LEU A 144 9.19 4.80 6.86
N ALA A 145 8.52 3.64 6.99
CA ALA A 145 7.08 3.56 6.77
C ALA A 145 6.28 4.40 7.77
N TYR A 146 6.71 4.41 9.04
CA TYR A 146 6.10 5.21 10.08
C TYR A 146 6.59 6.66 10.08
N GLY A 147 7.90 6.91 10.12
CA GLY A 147 8.46 8.26 10.29
C GLY A 147 8.29 9.19 9.09
N CYS A 148 8.12 8.61 7.89
CA CYS A 148 7.94 9.36 6.63
C CYS A 148 6.61 9.06 5.94
N GLY A 149 5.79 8.18 6.49
CA GLY A 149 4.52 7.77 5.90
C GLY A 149 4.65 7.10 4.53
N LEU A 150 5.76 6.39 4.26
CA LEU A 150 6.01 5.78 2.96
C LEU A 150 5.14 4.54 2.71
N ARG A 151 4.75 4.34 1.44
CA ARG A 151 4.11 3.09 1.02
C ARG A 151 5.12 1.95 1.04
N VAL A 152 4.67 0.72 1.27
CA VAL A 152 5.54 -0.45 1.27
C VAL A 152 6.37 -0.59 -0.02
N SER A 153 5.80 -0.25 -1.17
CA SER A 153 6.51 -0.25 -2.45
C SER A 153 7.54 0.87 -2.55
N GLU A 154 7.28 2.03 -1.97
CA GLU A 154 8.22 3.15 -1.91
C GLU A 154 9.41 2.78 -1.03
N VAL A 155 9.17 2.23 0.17
CA VAL A 155 10.25 1.73 1.04
C VAL A 155 11.08 0.66 0.35
N ALA A 156 10.43 -0.30 -0.33
CA ALA A 156 11.13 -1.39 -1.02
C ALA A 156 12.06 -0.90 -2.12
N ASN A 157 11.64 0.12 -2.88
CA ASN A 157 12.37 0.63 -4.04
C ASN A 157 13.23 1.88 -3.74
N LEU A 158 13.44 2.21 -2.47
CA LEU A 158 14.27 3.34 -2.09
C LEU A 158 15.74 3.05 -2.38
N LYS A 159 16.42 4.01 -2.97
CA LYS A 159 17.87 3.96 -3.26
C LYS A 159 18.67 4.74 -2.22
N VAL A 160 19.94 4.43 -2.09
CA VAL A 160 20.84 5.20 -1.20
C VAL A 160 20.91 6.66 -1.65
N ALA A 161 20.93 6.90 -2.96
CA ALA A 161 20.99 8.25 -3.54
C ALA A 161 19.70 9.07 -3.33
N ASP A 162 18.61 8.46 -2.87
CA ASP A 162 17.37 9.18 -2.57
C ASP A 162 17.39 9.87 -1.20
N ILE A 163 18.40 9.58 -0.37
CA ILE A 163 18.56 10.17 0.96
C ILE A 163 19.42 11.45 0.85
N ASP A 164 18.76 12.58 0.97
CA ASP A 164 19.43 13.89 1.03
C ASP A 164 19.62 14.31 2.49
N SER A 165 20.75 13.93 3.06
CA SER A 165 21.08 14.24 4.44
C SER A 165 21.39 15.72 4.68
N SER A 166 21.74 16.50 3.64
CA SER A 166 22.03 17.92 3.75
C SER A 166 20.74 18.74 3.88
N ARG A 167 19.68 18.33 3.17
CA ARG A 167 18.38 18.99 3.19
C ARG A 167 17.40 18.31 4.14
N MET A 168 17.78 17.20 4.75
CA MET A 168 16.93 16.38 5.60
C MET A 168 15.62 15.93 4.89
N LEU A 169 15.79 15.46 3.64
CA LEU A 169 14.70 15.04 2.78
C LEU A 169 14.99 13.64 2.18
N ILE A 170 13.91 12.94 1.83
CA ILE A 170 13.95 11.70 1.06
C ILE A 170 13.20 11.93 -0.24
N ARG A 171 13.85 11.70 -1.38
CA ARG A 171 13.23 11.74 -2.69
C ARG A 171 12.49 10.44 -2.96
N ILE A 172 11.22 10.51 -3.30
CA ILE A 172 10.40 9.37 -3.68
C ILE A 172 10.15 9.45 -5.18
N GLU A 173 10.90 8.66 -5.94
CA GLU A 173 10.73 8.57 -7.40
C GLU A 173 9.47 7.79 -7.75
N GLN A 174 8.73 8.27 -8.75
CA GLN A 174 7.60 7.59 -9.37
C GLN A 174 6.59 6.98 -8.37
N GLY A 175 6.22 7.72 -7.36
CA GLY A 175 5.14 7.35 -6.45
C GLY A 175 3.85 6.99 -7.21
N LYS A 176 2.77 6.68 -6.51
CA LYS A 176 1.47 6.35 -7.13
C LYS A 176 1.06 7.45 -8.13
N GLY A 177 1.02 7.12 -9.43
CA GLY A 177 0.71 8.06 -10.52
C GLY A 177 1.94 8.72 -11.14
N ARG A 178 3.13 8.15 -10.99
CA ARG A 178 4.42 8.57 -11.63
C ARG A 178 4.83 10.01 -11.31
N ARG A 179 4.53 10.49 -10.10
CA ARG A 179 4.98 11.82 -9.64
C ARG A 179 6.01 11.64 -8.54
N ASP A 180 7.08 12.39 -8.66
CA ASP A 180 8.08 12.51 -7.62
C ASP A 180 7.54 13.38 -6.48
N ARG A 181 7.94 13.08 -5.27
CA ARG A 181 7.69 13.91 -4.10
C ARG A 181 8.84 13.77 -3.11
N PHE A 182 8.89 14.69 -2.18
CA PHE A 182 9.79 14.62 -1.04
C PHE A 182 9.04 14.18 0.21
N ALA A 183 9.72 13.42 1.06
CA ALA A 183 9.30 13.09 2.41
C ALA A 183 10.31 13.67 3.41
N MET A 184 9.84 13.92 4.63
CA MET A 184 10.69 14.43 5.72
C MET A 184 11.66 13.34 6.19
N LEU A 185 12.87 13.73 6.59
CA LEU A 185 13.86 12.88 7.22
C LEU A 185 14.21 13.46 8.59
N SER A 186 13.85 12.74 9.67
CA SER A 186 14.25 13.17 11.02
C SER A 186 15.71 12.81 11.32
N PRO A 187 16.36 13.54 12.25
CA PRO A 187 17.72 13.21 12.69
C PRO A 187 17.86 11.77 13.17
N ASP A 188 16.96 11.29 14.00
CA ASP A 188 16.96 9.92 14.55
C ASP A 188 16.85 8.86 13.43
N LEU A 189 16.02 9.13 12.42
CA LEU A 189 15.87 8.23 11.28
C LEU A 189 17.12 8.24 10.41
N LEU A 190 17.75 9.41 10.19
CA LEU A 190 19.02 9.51 9.47
C LEU A 190 20.11 8.71 10.18
N ASP A 191 20.20 8.80 11.50
CA ASP A 191 21.20 8.05 12.27
C ASP A 191 20.95 6.54 12.20
N LEU A 192 19.69 6.10 12.25
CA LEU A 192 19.34 4.70 12.04
C LEU A 192 19.71 4.21 10.62
N LEU A 193 19.50 5.03 9.60
CA LEU A 193 19.88 4.72 8.22
C LEU A 193 21.41 4.70 8.04
N ARG A 194 22.15 5.57 8.73
CA ARG A 194 23.62 5.56 8.76
C ARG A 194 24.16 4.28 9.40
N GLN A 195 23.61 3.87 10.55
CA GLN A 195 23.94 2.60 11.21
C GLN A 195 23.73 1.42 10.26
N TRP A 196 22.57 1.38 9.58
CA TRP A 196 22.31 0.35 8.58
C TRP A 196 23.31 0.39 7.43
N TRP A 197 23.64 1.58 6.92
CA TRP A 197 24.61 1.75 5.83
C TRP A 197 26.02 1.30 6.25
N LEU A 198 26.46 1.63 7.46
CA LEU A 198 27.77 1.20 7.98
C LEU A 198 27.92 -0.31 8.02
N VAL A 199 26.86 -1.02 8.40
CA VAL A 199 26.87 -2.49 8.51
C VAL A 199 26.83 -3.17 7.14
N LYS A 200 26.01 -2.69 6.20
CA LYS A 200 25.77 -3.40 4.93
C LYS A 200 26.39 -2.72 3.70
N ARG A 201 26.69 -1.44 3.79
CA ARG A 201 27.21 -0.59 2.72
C ARG A 201 26.52 -0.82 1.36
N PRO A 202 25.19 -0.71 1.29
CA PRO A 202 24.48 -0.89 0.04
C PRO A 202 24.88 0.21 -0.97
N ARG A 203 25.08 -0.15 -2.25
CA ARG A 203 25.52 0.79 -3.28
C ARG A 203 24.40 1.30 -4.20
N GLY A 204 23.29 0.59 -4.29
CA GLY A 204 22.14 0.96 -5.13
C GLY A 204 20.88 1.04 -4.29
N TRP A 205 20.16 -0.06 -4.17
CA TRP A 205 18.98 -0.14 -3.34
C TRP A 205 19.33 0.01 -1.86
N LEU A 206 18.60 0.88 -1.16
CA LEU A 206 18.82 1.08 0.27
C LEU A 206 18.58 -0.24 1.05
N PHE A 207 17.60 -1.02 0.61
CA PHE A 207 17.30 -2.35 1.16
C PHE A 207 17.42 -3.40 0.06
N PRO A 208 18.62 -3.93 -0.21
CA PRO A 208 18.80 -4.98 -1.21
C PRO A 208 18.07 -6.27 -0.82
N GLY A 209 17.57 -6.99 -1.84
CA GLY A 209 16.92 -8.29 -1.69
C GLY A 209 17.92 -9.42 -1.41
N GLN A 210 17.50 -10.66 -1.71
CA GLN A 210 18.40 -11.81 -1.67
C GLN A 210 19.49 -11.70 -2.74
N GLN A 211 19.13 -11.24 -3.93
CA GLN A 211 20.07 -10.83 -4.96
C GLN A 211 20.35 -9.33 -4.77
N PRO A 212 21.61 -8.91 -4.53
CA PRO A 212 21.95 -7.51 -4.26
C PRO A 212 21.56 -6.52 -5.36
N ALA A 213 21.48 -6.98 -6.61
CA ALA A 213 21.04 -6.19 -7.75
C ALA A 213 19.53 -5.89 -7.74
N GLN A 214 18.76 -6.56 -6.90
CA GLN A 214 17.32 -6.36 -6.80
C GLN A 214 16.94 -5.80 -5.42
N PRO A 215 15.86 -4.99 -5.34
CA PRO A 215 15.38 -4.48 -4.06
C PRO A 215 14.72 -5.59 -3.25
N ILE A 216 14.57 -5.35 -1.96
CA ILE A 216 13.71 -6.15 -1.09
C ILE A 216 12.28 -6.19 -1.63
N THR A 217 11.61 -7.34 -1.52
CA THR A 217 10.21 -7.44 -1.95
C THR A 217 9.25 -6.86 -0.92
N THR A 218 8.14 -6.31 -1.38
CA THR A 218 7.05 -5.85 -0.50
C THR A 218 6.50 -6.97 0.39
N ARG A 219 6.56 -8.23 -0.10
CA ARG A 219 6.17 -9.41 0.67
C ARG A 219 7.11 -9.66 1.86
N GLN A 220 8.42 -9.48 1.67
CA GLN A 220 9.40 -9.61 2.76
C GLN A 220 9.19 -8.54 3.83
N LEU A 221 8.94 -7.28 3.43
CA LEU A 221 8.66 -6.19 4.36
C LEU A 221 7.37 -6.43 5.16
N ASN A 222 6.28 -6.86 4.51
CA ASN A 222 5.05 -7.19 5.22
C ASN A 222 5.25 -8.37 6.17
N ARG A 223 5.99 -9.41 5.76
CA ARG A 223 6.30 -10.54 6.65
C ARG A 223 7.10 -10.10 7.88
N ALA A 224 8.07 -9.22 7.69
CA ALA A 224 8.85 -8.65 8.79
C ALA A 224 7.99 -7.82 9.74
N CYS A 225 7.07 -7.03 9.19
CA CYS A 225 6.12 -6.24 9.98
C CYS A 225 5.19 -7.14 10.82
N HIS A 226 4.64 -8.20 10.24
CA HIS A 226 3.81 -9.18 10.96
C HIS A 226 4.60 -9.87 12.06
N ALA A 227 5.81 -10.36 11.75
CA ALA A 227 6.67 -11.01 12.75
C ALA A 227 7.06 -10.07 13.91
N ALA A 228 7.25 -8.77 13.62
CA ALA A 228 7.48 -7.76 14.66
C ALA A 228 6.24 -7.56 15.54
N ALA A 229 5.05 -7.52 14.95
CA ALA A 229 3.78 -7.39 15.69
C ALA A 229 3.52 -8.61 16.58
N ASP A 230 3.74 -9.81 16.05
CA ASP A 230 3.61 -11.06 16.81
C ASP A 230 4.58 -11.11 17.99
N ALA A 231 5.86 -10.73 17.75
CA ALA A 231 6.88 -10.68 18.80
C ALA A 231 6.59 -9.62 19.87
N ALA A 232 6.00 -8.49 19.46
CA ALA A 232 5.53 -7.42 20.33
C ALA A 232 4.20 -7.75 21.02
N LYS A 233 3.59 -8.91 20.74
CA LYS A 233 2.27 -9.34 21.25
C LYS A 233 1.17 -8.30 21.06
N LEU A 234 1.15 -7.66 19.88
CA LEU A 234 0.10 -6.71 19.54
C LEU A 234 -1.16 -7.45 19.08
N ASP A 235 -2.29 -7.20 19.72
CA ASP A 235 -3.58 -7.83 19.38
C ASP A 235 -4.18 -7.27 18.05
N LYS A 236 -3.60 -6.19 17.53
CA LYS A 236 -4.04 -5.54 16.29
C LYS A 236 -3.42 -6.22 15.06
N ARG A 237 -4.19 -6.32 13.98
CA ARG A 237 -3.66 -6.77 12.68
C ARG A 237 -2.78 -5.68 12.07
N VAL A 238 -1.47 -5.77 12.30
CA VAL A 238 -0.50 -4.77 11.85
C VAL A 238 0.06 -5.12 10.47
N SER A 239 0.25 -4.11 9.63
CA SER A 239 0.88 -4.19 8.31
C SER A 239 1.71 -2.93 8.04
N MET A 240 2.50 -2.93 6.97
CA MET A 240 3.20 -1.70 6.52
C MET A 240 2.23 -0.53 6.26
N HIS A 241 0.99 -0.81 5.86
CA HIS A 241 -0.04 0.20 5.70
C HIS A 241 -0.53 0.76 7.04
N THR A 242 -0.60 -0.08 8.07
CA THR A 242 -0.94 0.35 9.44
C THR A 242 0.04 1.39 9.96
N LEU A 243 1.35 1.20 9.74
CA LEU A 243 2.38 2.19 10.11
C LEU A 243 2.15 3.55 9.43
N ARG A 244 1.84 3.53 8.14
CA ARG A 244 1.53 4.76 7.40
C ARG A 244 0.22 5.40 7.86
N HIS A 245 -0.80 4.62 8.24
CA HIS A 245 -2.03 5.15 8.82
C HIS A 245 -1.76 5.81 10.18
N SER A 246 -0.96 5.15 11.03
CA SER A 246 -0.56 5.70 12.34
C SER A 246 0.23 7.01 12.17
N PHE A 247 1.18 7.10 11.21
CA PHE A 247 1.85 8.36 10.88
C PHE A 247 0.88 9.49 10.58
N ALA A 248 -0.08 9.24 9.67
CA ALA A 248 -1.03 10.28 9.28
C ALA A 248 -1.95 10.71 10.43
N THR A 249 -2.42 9.75 11.23
CA THR A 249 -3.29 10.02 12.38
C THR A 249 -2.52 10.79 13.47
N HIS A 250 -1.29 10.39 13.78
CA HIS A 250 -0.48 11.09 14.79
C HIS A 250 -0.10 12.51 14.38
N LEU A 251 0.14 12.76 13.08
CA LEU A 251 0.33 14.14 12.59
C LEU A 251 -0.94 14.97 12.77
N LEU A 252 -2.10 14.40 12.47
CA LEU A 252 -3.38 15.09 12.62
C LEU A 252 -3.67 15.38 14.11
N GLU A 253 -3.39 14.43 15.00
CA GLU A 253 -3.50 14.60 16.46
C GLU A 253 -2.55 15.66 17.03
N ARG A 254 -1.45 15.92 16.31
CA ARG A 254 -0.53 17.04 16.59
C ARG A 254 -0.94 18.34 15.90
N LYS A 255 -2.18 18.43 15.40
CA LYS A 255 -2.76 19.62 14.75
C LYS A 255 -2.05 20.01 13.44
N THR A 256 -1.36 19.07 12.79
CA THR A 256 -0.81 19.31 11.45
C THR A 256 -1.95 19.45 10.46
N ASP A 257 -1.89 20.47 9.62
CA ASP A 257 -2.91 20.71 8.60
C ASP A 257 -3.07 19.50 7.67
N ILE A 258 -4.33 19.13 7.38
CA ILE A 258 -4.66 17.96 6.58
C ILE A 258 -4.13 18.04 5.15
N ARG A 259 -3.95 19.26 4.62
CA ARG A 259 -3.36 19.48 3.30
C ARG A 259 -1.87 19.20 3.30
N VAL A 260 -1.17 19.55 4.37
CA VAL A 260 0.24 19.17 4.57
C VAL A 260 0.37 17.66 4.63
N ILE A 261 -0.49 16.98 5.40
CA ILE A 261 -0.54 15.52 5.47
C ILE A 261 -0.82 14.91 4.10
N GLN A 262 -1.74 15.49 3.33
CA GLN A 262 -2.04 15.06 1.96
C GLN A 262 -0.80 15.09 1.05
N VAL A 263 -0.03 16.18 1.11
CA VAL A 263 1.21 16.35 0.33
C VAL A 263 2.27 15.34 0.78
N LEU A 264 2.52 15.22 2.09
CA LEU A 264 3.48 14.26 2.65
C LEU A 264 3.17 12.82 2.24
N LEU A 265 1.89 12.45 2.23
CA LEU A 265 1.45 11.12 1.82
C LEU A 265 1.41 10.95 0.28
N GLY A 266 1.43 12.02 -0.49
CA GLY A 266 1.23 11.98 -1.94
C GLY A 266 -0.14 11.43 -2.32
N HIS A 267 -1.20 11.92 -1.67
CA HIS A 267 -2.58 11.62 -2.03
C HIS A 267 -3.09 12.60 -3.10
N ARG A 268 -3.68 12.09 -4.18
CA ARG A 268 -4.24 12.91 -5.25
C ARG A 268 -5.54 13.61 -4.84
N LYS A 269 -6.33 12.96 -3.98
CA LYS A 269 -7.62 13.44 -3.49
C LYS A 269 -7.55 13.66 -1.99
N LEU A 270 -8.16 14.72 -1.51
CA LEU A 270 -8.24 15.02 -0.09
C LEU A 270 -9.05 13.94 0.66
N ASP A 271 -10.10 13.39 0.05
CA ASP A 271 -10.93 12.32 0.61
C ASP A 271 -10.11 11.14 1.13
N THR A 272 -9.00 10.80 0.43
CA THR A 272 -8.09 9.73 0.86
C THR A 272 -7.36 10.08 2.15
N THR A 273 -7.17 11.36 2.44
CA THR A 273 -6.53 11.84 3.67
C THR A 273 -7.57 12.09 4.76
N ALA A 274 -8.77 12.53 4.39
CA ALA A 274 -9.87 12.81 5.30
C ALA A 274 -10.31 11.58 6.12
N VAL A 275 -10.04 10.35 5.65
CA VAL A 275 -10.32 9.14 6.43
C VAL A 275 -9.63 9.14 7.81
N TYR A 276 -8.50 9.83 7.94
CA TYR A 276 -7.76 9.91 9.20
C TYR A 276 -8.43 10.81 10.24
N THR A 277 -9.27 11.77 9.83
CA THR A 277 -10.04 12.59 10.75
C THR A 277 -11.02 11.76 11.56
N ARG A 278 -11.49 10.64 11.00
CA ARG A 278 -12.45 9.74 11.68
C ARG A 278 -11.83 8.91 12.81
N VAL A 279 -10.51 8.81 12.85
CA VAL A 279 -9.77 8.03 13.86
C VAL A 279 -8.87 8.86 14.76
N ALA A 280 -8.73 10.15 14.48
CA ALA A 280 -7.99 11.11 15.32
C ALA A 280 -8.82 11.54 16.54
N LEU A 281 -9.00 10.62 17.48
CA LEU A 281 -9.87 10.83 18.67
C LEU A 281 -9.43 12.00 19.53
N LYS A 282 -8.11 12.27 19.62
CA LYS A 282 -7.57 13.40 20.37
C LYS A 282 -8.03 14.72 19.77
N ALA A 283 -7.97 14.87 18.44
CA ALA A 283 -8.44 16.06 17.75
C ALA A 283 -9.94 16.32 18.00
N ILE A 284 -10.76 15.25 18.05
CA ILE A 284 -12.20 15.37 18.34
C ILE A 284 -12.43 15.82 19.80
N ARG A 285 -11.69 15.26 20.76
CA ARG A 285 -11.81 15.58 22.19
C ARG A 285 -11.37 17.00 22.53
N GLU A 286 -10.48 17.57 21.73
CA GLU A 286 -9.97 18.95 21.94
C GLU A 286 -10.85 20.03 21.30
N VAL A 287 -11.90 19.64 20.56
CA VAL A 287 -12.86 20.61 20.02
C VAL A 287 -13.70 21.17 21.16
N THR A 288 -13.61 22.47 21.37
CA THR A 288 -14.47 23.18 22.29
C THR A 288 -15.87 23.31 21.69
N SER A 289 -16.90 22.89 22.45
CA SER A 289 -18.28 23.05 22.01
C SER A 289 -18.61 24.56 21.85
N PRO A 290 -19.29 24.94 20.76
CA PRO A 290 -19.79 26.31 20.62
C PRO A 290 -20.63 26.79 21.84
N LEU A 291 -21.30 25.89 22.55
CA LEU A 291 -22.01 26.19 23.80
C LEU A 291 -21.09 26.74 24.90
N ALA A 292 -19.82 26.27 24.95
CA ALA A 292 -18.85 26.77 25.91
C ALA A 292 -18.38 28.21 25.61
N LEU A 293 -18.68 28.73 24.42
CA LEU A 293 -18.38 30.12 24.00
C LEU A 293 -19.53 31.08 24.29
N LEU A 294 -20.70 30.55 24.69
CA LEU A 294 -21.81 31.42 25.08
C LEU A 294 -21.54 32.03 26.46
N ALA A 295 -21.72 33.35 26.56
CA ALA A 295 -21.68 34.01 27.85
C ALA A 295 -22.79 33.43 28.76
N PRO A 296 -22.54 33.28 30.08
CA PRO A 296 -23.61 32.92 30.99
C PRO A 296 -24.71 34.03 30.94
N PRO A 297 -25.98 33.65 31.11
CA PRO A 297 -27.05 34.64 31.12
C PRO A 297 -26.76 35.64 32.25
N PRO A 298 -27.13 36.93 32.08
CA PRO A 298 -26.95 37.93 33.12
C PRO A 298 -27.66 37.47 34.40
N PRO A 299 -27.10 37.70 35.58
CA PRO A 299 -27.77 37.34 36.83
C PRO A 299 -29.09 38.07 36.92
N SER A 300 -30.15 37.33 37.21
CA SER A 300 -31.51 37.81 37.41
C SER A 300 -31.65 38.65 38.67
#